data_3491b48b451f15afd5b4286dec91740b
#
_entry.id   3491b48b451f15afd5b4286dec91740b
#
_cell.length_a   1.000
_cell.length_b   1.000
_cell.length_c   1.000
_cell.angle_alpha   90.00
_cell.angle_beta   90.00
_cell.angle_gamma   90.00
#
_symmetry.space_group_name_H-M   'P 1'
#
loop_
_entity.id
_entity.type
_entity.pdbx_description
1 polymer ?
#
loop_
_entity_poly.entity_id
_entity_poly.type
_entity_poly.pdbx_seq_one_letter_code
_entity_poly.pdbx_strand_id
1 'polypeptide(L)' 'MRIYEIVLDGELTADLSDSVGQLPRRQEGGSTVLSVPAPDPETLARVLSLLESLGIGVTAMQEVEDLPG' A
#
# COMPACT_ATOMS: atom_id res chain seq x y z
N MET A 1 -9.77 5.75 -11.67
CA MET A 1 -9.10 4.90 -10.66
C MET A 1 -8.25 5.75 -9.75
N ARG A 2 -8.36 5.53 -8.45
CA ARG A 2 -7.59 6.27 -7.45
C ARG A 2 -6.33 5.50 -7.10
N ILE A 3 -5.25 6.23 -6.88
CA ILE A 3 -3.99 5.64 -6.44
C ILE A 3 -3.66 6.23 -5.09
N TYR A 4 -3.38 5.36 -4.13
CA TYR A 4 -3.02 5.74 -2.77
C TYR A 4 -1.57 5.39 -2.52
N GLU A 5 -0.88 6.27 -1.80
CA GLU A 5 0.44 5.95 -1.25
C GLU A 5 0.29 5.62 0.22
N ILE A 6 0.77 4.45 0.60
CA ILE A 6 0.75 4.00 1.97
C ILE A 6 2.20 3.95 2.46
N VAL A 7 2.51 4.72 3.49
CA VAL A 7 3.85 4.75 4.07
C VAL A 7 3.90 3.76 5.22
N LEU A 8 4.81 2.82 5.11
CA LEU A 8 5.00 1.75 6.08
C LEU A 8 6.27 1.99 6.88
N ASP A 9 6.23 1.66 8.16
CA ASP A 9 7.38 1.77 9.03
C ASP A 9 8.39 0.65 8.73
N GLY A 10 9.62 1.03 8.43
CA GLY A 10 10.70 0.09 8.18
C GLY A 10 10.71 -0.46 6.75
N GLU A 11 11.48 -1.50 6.56
CA GLU A 11 11.62 -2.16 5.27
C GLU A 11 10.58 -3.27 5.13
N LEU A 12 9.88 -3.27 4.01
CA LEU A 12 8.93 -4.35 3.72
C LEU A 12 9.70 -5.55 3.18
N THR A 13 9.80 -6.59 3.99
CA THR A 13 10.48 -7.83 3.60
C THR A 13 9.50 -8.91 3.14
N ALA A 14 8.23 -8.75 3.47
CA ALA A 14 7.19 -9.70 3.06
C ALA A 14 6.83 -9.51 1.60
N ASP A 15 6.61 -10.61 0.90
CA ASP A 15 6.12 -10.56 -0.48
C ASP A 15 4.59 -10.53 -0.46
N LEU A 16 4.03 -9.42 -0.92
CA LEU A 16 2.58 -9.23 -0.96
C LEU A 16 1.96 -9.66 -2.29
N SER A 17 2.78 -10.07 -3.25
CA SER A 17 2.29 -10.32 -4.61
C SER A 17 1.26 -11.45 -4.66
N ASP A 18 1.35 -12.43 -3.79
CA ASP A 18 0.42 -13.56 -3.75
C ASP A 18 -0.97 -13.16 -3.25
N SER A 19 -1.05 -12.09 -2.47
CA SER A 19 -2.30 -11.70 -1.80
C SER A 19 -2.98 -10.52 -2.45
N VAL A 20 -2.21 -9.54 -2.94
CA VAL A 20 -2.77 -8.29 -3.49
C VAL A 20 -2.21 -7.96 -4.86
N GLY A 21 -1.52 -8.91 -5.51
CA GLY A 21 -0.83 -8.68 -6.76
C GLY A 21 0.47 -7.92 -6.53
N GLN A 22 1.16 -7.61 -7.63
CA GLN A 22 2.42 -6.88 -7.55
C GLN A 22 2.13 -5.39 -7.41
N LEU A 23 2.45 -4.84 -6.26
CA LEU A 23 2.29 -3.41 -6.00
C LEU A 23 3.64 -2.72 -6.12
N PRO A 24 3.70 -1.59 -6.85
CA PRO A 24 4.92 -0.78 -6.87
C PRO A 24 5.26 -0.30 -5.47
N ARG A 25 6.54 -0.38 -5.14
CA ARG A 25 7.02 0.08 -3.85
C ARG A 25 8.39 0.71 -4.00
N ARG A 26 8.70 1.67 -3.13
CA ARG A 26 10.02 2.27 -3.05
C ARG A 26 10.40 2.47 -1.59
N GLN A 27 11.68 2.55 -1.32
CA GLN A 27 12.18 2.82 0.02
C GLN A 27 12.65 4.26 0.11
N GLU A 28 12.28 4.92 1.19
CA GLU A 28 12.69 6.29 1.47
C GLU A 28 13.03 6.42 2.95
N GLY A 29 14.30 6.64 3.25
CA GLY A 29 14.74 6.97 4.59
C GLY A 29 14.33 5.98 5.69
N GLY A 30 14.38 4.69 5.43
CA GLY A 30 14.00 3.67 6.39
C GLY A 30 12.52 3.35 6.40
N SER A 31 11.74 3.96 5.52
CA SER A 31 10.32 3.66 5.33
C SER A 31 10.07 3.07 3.96
N THR A 32 8.98 2.35 3.82
CA THR A 32 8.55 1.83 2.51
C THR A 32 7.30 2.57 2.09
N VAL A 33 7.27 3.05 0.85
CA VAL A 33 6.10 3.68 0.26
C VAL A 33 5.50 2.72 -0.75
N LEU A 34 4.26 2.33 -0.51
CA LEU A 34 3.54 1.36 -1.33
C LEU A 34 2.48 2.10 -2.14
N SER A 35 2.49 1.92 -3.46
CA SER A 35 1.49 2.52 -4.33
C SER A 35 0.38 1.51 -4.60
N VAL A 36 -0.85 1.86 -4.23
CA VAL A 36 -1.99 0.96 -4.29
C VAL A 36 -3.06 1.54 -5.21
N PRO A 37 -3.24 0.98 -6.41
CA PRO A 37 -4.40 1.31 -7.23
C PRO A 37 -5.65 0.71 -6.59
N ALA A 38 -6.60 1.56 -6.23
CA ALA A 38 -7.81 1.11 -5.57
C ALA A 38 -9.03 1.68 -6.28
N PRO A 39 -9.71 0.86 -7.11
CA PRO A 39 -10.91 1.33 -7.82
C PRO A 39 -12.08 1.56 -6.87
N ASP A 40 -12.04 1.00 -5.67
CA ASP A 40 -13.09 1.14 -4.67
C ASP A 40 -12.48 1.09 -3.25
N PRO A 41 -13.24 1.55 -2.24
CA PRO A 41 -12.75 1.53 -0.85
C PRO A 41 -12.49 0.12 -0.31
N GLU A 42 -13.19 -0.87 -0.83
CA GLU A 42 -13.04 -2.25 -0.38
C GLU A 42 -11.66 -2.81 -0.71
N THR A 43 -11.15 -2.51 -1.89
CA THR A 43 -9.80 -2.94 -2.29
C THR A 43 -8.75 -2.36 -1.35
N LEU A 44 -8.87 -1.07 -1.02
CA LEU A 44 -7.96 -0.42 -0.10
C LEU A 44 -8.04 -1.05 1.29
N ALA A 45 -9.25 -1.34 1.76
CA ALA A 45 -9.45 -1.96 3.07
C ALA A 45 -8.79 -3.33 3.15
N ARG A 46 -8.84 -4.11 2.08
CA ARG A 46 -8.18 -5.42 2.03
C ARG A 46 -6.67 -5.30 2.15
N VAL A 47 -6.07 -4.34 1.47
CA VAL A 47 -4.63 -4.11 1.55
C VAL A 47 -4.25 -3.72 2.96
N LEU A 48 -4.99 -2.80 3.58
CA LEU A 48 -4.72 -2.37 4.95
C LEU A 48 -4.87 -3.53 5.95
N SER A 49 -5.89 -4.36 5.79
CA SER A 49 -6.09 -5.53 6.64
C SER A 49 -4.95 -6.53 6.51
N LEU A 50 -4.46 -6.74 5.30
CA LEU A 50 -3.33 -7.63 5.06
C LEU A 50 -2.08 -7.12 5.76
N LEU A 51 -1.78 -5.82 5.61
CA LEU A 51 -0.62 -5.22 6.26
C LEU A 51 -0.71 -5.36 7.78
N GLU A 52 -1.89 -5.13 8.33
CA GLU A 52 -2.12 -5.28 9.76
C GLU A 52 -1.90 -6.72 10.21
N SER A 53 -2.38 -7.68 9.45
CA SER A 53 -2.20 -9.11 9.81
C SER A 53 -0.75 -9.55 9.75
N LEU A 54 0.07 -8.87 8.96
CA LEU A 54 1.52 -9.14 8.88
C LEU A 54 2.31 -8.39 9.94
N GLY A 55 1.65 -7.59 10.77
CA GLY A 55 2.32 -6.82 11.80
C GLY A 55 3.06 -5.60 11.27
N ILE A 56 2.69 -5.12 10.10
CA ILE A 56 3.34 -3.96 9.48
C ILE A 56 2.62 -2.68 9.90
N GLY A 57 3.36 -1.73 10.46
CA GLY A 57 2.82 -0.45 10.88
C GLY A 57 2.63 0.51 9.71
N VAL A 58 1.44 1.08 9.58
CA VAL A 58 1.16 2.12 8.60
C VAL A 58 1.29 3.47 9.30
N THR A 59 2.22 4.30 8.83
CA THR A 59 2.49 5.61 9.45
C THR A 59 1.76 6.76 8.75
N ALA A 60 1.43 6.59 7.46
CA ALA A 60 0.69 7.61 6.71
C ALA A 60 0.03 6.96 5.51
N MET A 61 -1.01 7.61 5.01
CA MET A 61 -1.69 7.20 3.78
C MET A 61 -2.30 8.44 3.14
N GLN A 62 -2.18 8.55 1.81
CA GLN A 62 -2.77 9.66 1.09
C GLN A 62 -3.17 9.24 -0.32
N GLU A 63 -4.19 9.87 -0.85
CA GLU A 63 -4.55 9.76 -2.25
C GLU A 63 -3.65 10.68 -3.04
N VAL A 64 -2.91 10.13 -4.00
CA VAL A 64 -1.94 10.92 -4.78
C VAL A 64 -2.37 11.17 -6.20
N GLU A 65 -3.31 10.37 -6.71
CA GLU A 65 -3.75 10.52 -8.09
C GLU A 65 -5.15 9.96 -8.26
N ASP A 66 -5.95 10.62 -9.09
CA ASP A 66 -7.26 10.14 -9.49
C ASP A 66 -7.27 10.08 -11.02
N LEU A 67 -6.97 8.91 -11.55
CA LEU A 67 -6.90 8.72 -12.99
C LEU A 67 -8.30 8.57 -13.59
N PRO A 68 -8.58 9.25 -14.72
CA PRO A 68 -9.83 9.00 -15.42
C PRO A 68 -9.87 7.56 -15.90
N GLY A 69 -10.87 6.86 -15.45
CA GLY A 69 -10.98 5.43 -15.70
C GLY A 69 -11.81 5.08 -16.89
#